data_fc1f2abeb9adc8bf2a56bd80b29ad697
#
_entry.id   fc1f2abeb9adc8bf2a56bd80b29ad697
#
_cell.length_a   1.000
_cell.length_b   1.000
_cell.length_c   1.000
_cell.angle_alpha   90.00
_cell.angle_beta   90.00
_cell.angle_gamma   90.00
#
_symmetry.space_group_name_H-M   'P 1'
#
loop_
_entity.id
_entity.type
_entity.pdbx_description
1 polymer ?
#
loop_
_entity_poly.entity_id
_entity_poly.type
_entity_poly.pdbx_seq_one_letter_code
_entity_poly.pdbx_strand_id
1 'polypeptide(L)'
;MIVQDTNDNEPKFEKEFYEIDVDESLPKDSQIVPLNARDLDKGKNGRLTYTIIDRDPGVEDYIGVLPSSGIMFLKKQLDREEITSLSMTVRVQDQGLPQLSDTARVKLNIVDVNDNKPVFTAASYSFSVVENIAADSVIGVVTARDGDTGRNGEILYSIKSDSGKFRIDNPSGRTRNTSLSTKNSPQVIVQHWGPEKSGLQGSWPLINLVKF
;
A
#
# COMPACT_ATOMS: atom_id res chain seq x y z
N MET A 1 -9.60 -14.66 59.06
CA MET A 1 -8.85 -15.54 58.13
C MET A 1 -8.74 -14.79 56.82
N ILE A 2 -7.54 -14.48 56.38
CA ILE A 2 -7.31 -13.81 55.08
C ILE A 2 -6.91 -14.94 54.14
N VAL A 3 -7.70 -15.17 53.10
CA VAL A 3 -7.37 -16.10 52.02
C VAL A 3 -6.43 -15.36 51.07
N GLN A 4 -5.21 -15.87 50.90
CA GLN A 4 -4.28 -15.37 49.90
C GLN A 4 -4.57 -16.04 48.56
N ASP A 5 -4.52 -15.26 47.51
CA ASP A 5 -4.64 -15.72 46.12
C ASP A 5 -3.38 -16.50 45.72
N THR A 6 -3.57 -17.60 45.01
CA THR A 6 -2.48 -18.43 44.46
C THR A 6 -2.45 -18.22 42.96
N ASN A 7 -1.25 -18.18 42.34
CA ASN A 7 -1.10 -18.07 40.91
C ASN A 7 -1.34 -19.44 40.25
N ASP A 8 -2.60 -19.81 40.08
CA ASP A 8 -3.01 -21.10 39.56
C ASP A 8 -3.80 -21.03 38.22
N ASN A 9 -4.05 -19.81 37.73
CA ASN A 9 -4.61 -19.57 36.41
C ASN A 9 -3.54 -18.92 35.50
N GLU A 10 -3.39 -19.46 34.31
CA GLU A 10 -2.54 -18.82 33.30
C GLU A 10 -3.35 -17.77 32.50
N PRO A 11 -2.76 -16.64 32.14
CA PRO A 11 -3.41 -15.71 31.24
C PRO A 11 -3.72 -16.38 29.90
N LYS A 12 -4.86 -16.01 29.28
CA LYS A 12 -5.28 -16.54 27.98
C LYS A 12 -5.68 -15.40 27.04
N PHE A 13 -5.09 -15.41 25.86
CA PHE A 13 -5.56 -14.57 24.75
C PHE A 13 -6.96 -15.01 24.31
N GLU A 14 -7.79 -14.05 23.88
CA GLU A 14 -9.10 -14.35 23.28
C GLU A 14 -8.98 -15.12 21.95
N LYS A 15 -7.84 -14.97 21.25
CA LYS A 15 -7.52 -15.64 19.98
C LYS A 15 -6.06 -16.04 19.97
N GLU A 16 -5.78 -17.21 19.39
CA GLU A 16 -4.39 -17.67 19.16
C GLU A 16 -3.74 -16.99 17.95
N PHE A 17 -4.58 -16.48 17.01
CA PHE A 17 -4.15 -15.82 15.80
C PHE A 17 -5.02 -14.59 15.51
N TYR A 18 -4.35 -13.48 15.22
CA TYR A 18 -4.93 -12.22 14.78
C TYR A 18 -4.43 -11.91 13.37
N GLU A 19 -5.34 -11.78 12.42
CA GLU A 19 -5.06 -11.25 11.08
C GLU A 19 -5.81 -9.93 10.93
N ILE A 20 -5.08 -8.86 10.61
CA ILE A 20 -5.57 -7.49 10.70
C ILE A 20 -5.10 -6.74 9.46
N ASP A 21 -6.04 -6.11 8.77
CA ASP A 21 -5.75 -5.21 7.68
C ASP A 21 -5.48 -3.81 8.24
N VAL A 22 -4.35 -3.22 7.85
CA VAL A 22 -3.90 -1.90 8.29
C VAL A 22 -3.66 -1.04 7.06
N ASP A 23 -4.38 0.06 6.98
CA ASP A 23 -4.24 1.04 5.93
C ASP A 23 -2.87 1.74 6.05
N GLU A 24 -2.08 1.81 4.96
CA GLU A 24 -0.76 2.46 4.98
C GLU A 24 -0.84 3.96 5.26
N SER A 25 -1.96 4.61 4.95
CA SER A 25 -2.18 6.02 5.25
C SER A 25 -2.33 6.31 6.75
N LEU A 26 -2.42 5.26 7.57
CA LEU A 26 -2.58 5.44 9.01
C LEU A 26 -1.38 6.19 9.61
N PRO A 27 -1.59 7.32 10.31
CA PRO A 27 -0.49 8.11 10.82
C PRO A 27 0.25 7.40 11.95
N LYS A 28 1.50 7.80 12.17
CA LYS A 28 2.29 7.42 13.35
C LYS A 28 1.48 7.63 14.63
N ASP A 29 1.72 6.77 15.63
CA ASP A 29 1.08 6.72 16.95
C ASP A 29 -0.41 6.33 16.93
N SER A 30 -0.96 5.98 15.76
CA SER A 30 -2.30 5.40 15.66
C SER A 30 -2.37 4.04 16.34
N GLN A 31 -3.46 3.82 17.07
CA GLN A 31 -3.80 2.50 17.61
C GLN A 31 -4.34 1.60 16.49
N ILE A 32 -3.86 0.36 16.46
CA ILE A 32 -4.28 -0.65 15.47
C ILE A 32 -5.39 -1.52 16.07
N VAL A 33 -5.07 -2.25 17.13
CA VAL A 33 -5.97 -3.22 17.74
C VAL A 33 -5.56 -3.50 19.18
N PRO A 34 -6.49 -3.73 20.11
CA PRO A 34 -6.20 -4.33 21.41
C PRO A 34 -6.05 -5.85 21.26
N LEU A 35 -5.00 -6.42 21.81
CA LEU A 35 -4.82 -7.85 21.99
C LEU A 35 -5.36 -8.22 23.37
N ASN A 36 -6.63 -8.62 23.44
CA ASN A 36 -7.26 -8.93 24.71
C ASN A 36 -6.79 -10.28 25.25
N ALA A 37 -6.41 -10.29 26.51
CA ALA A 37 -6.18 -11.51 27.29
C ALA A 37 -6.87 -11.39 28.65
N ARG A 38 -7.16 -12.52 29.25
CA ARG A 38 -7.80 -12.62 30.58
C ARG A 38 -7.03 -13.54 31.48
N ASP A 39 -7.03 -13.19 32.72
CA ASP A 39 -6.54 -13.99 33.82
C ASP A 39 -7.61 -13.98 34.95
N LEU A 40 -7.77 -15.11 35.62
CA LEU A 40 -8.79 -15.28 36.66
C LEU A 40 -8.26 -14.95 38.06
N ASP A 41 -6.94 -14.83 38.22
CA ASP A 41 -6.31 -14.55 39.48
C ASP A 41 -6.43 -13.07 39.91
N LYS A 42 -6.13 -12.79 41.15
CA LYS A 42 -6.29 -11.45 41.72
C LYS A 42 -4.93 -10.76 41.93
N GLY A 43 -4.98 -9.44 42.01
CA GLY A 43 -3.83 -8.63 42.40
C GLY A 43 -2.67 -8.72 41.37
N LYS A 44 -1.49 -9.16 41.82
CA LYS A 44 -0.31 -9.30 40.98
C LYS A 44 -0.41 -10.52 40.07
N ASN A 45 -1.04 -11.60 40.54
CA ASN A 45 -1.19 -12.83 39.79
C ASN A 45 -2.02 -12.60 38.52
N GLY A 46 -3.08 -11.79 38.58
CA GLY A 46 -3.88 -11.44 37.39
C GLY A 46 -3.47 -10.14 36.68
N ARG A 47 -2.30 -9.54 37.04
CA ARG A 47 -1.81 -8.34 36.37
C ARG A 47 -1.00 -8.70 35.15
N LEU A 48 -1.52 -8.38 33.96
CA LEU A 48 -0.96 -8.76 32.70
C LEU A 48 0.07 -7.76 32.16
N THR A 49 1.09 -8.30 31.47
CA THR A 49 2.11 -7.53 30.75
C THR A 49 2.30 -8.13 29.36
N TYR A 50 2.23 -7.29 28.33
CA TYR A 50 2.33 -7.69 26.93
C TYR A 50 3.70 -7.35 26.36
N THR A 51 4.27 -8.28 25.56
CA THR A 51 5.61 -8.11 24.95
C THR A 51 5.66 -8.82 23.60
N ILE A 52 6.21 -8.19 22.57
CA ILE A 52 6.55 -8.84 21.30
C ILE A 52 7.83 -9.66 21.52
N ILE A 53 7.77 -10.99 21.28
CA ILE A 53 8.87 -11.93 21.59
C ILE A 53 9.54 -12.49 20.33
N ASP A 54 8.81 -12.58 19.21
CA ASP A 54 9.30 -13.04 17.93
C ASP A 54 8.63 -12.22 16.83
N ARG A 55 9.37 -11.94 15.76
CA ARG A 55 8.91 -10.99 14.72
C ARG A 55 9.72 -11.09 13.45
N ASP A 56 9.11 -10.71 12.32
CA ASP A 56 9.82 -10.47 11.09
C ASP A 56 10.85 -9.31 11.26
N PRO A 57 11.94 -9.31 10.47
CA PRO A 57 12.90 -8.20 10.47
C PRO A 57 12.22 -6.86 10.20
N GLY A 58 12.56 -5.84 10.99
CA GLY A 58 12.05 -4.48 10.85
C GLY A 58 10.73 -4.19 11.56
N VAL A 59 10.00 -5.20 12.07
CA VAL A 59 8.75 -4.99 12.82
C VAL A 59 8.95 -4.00 13.99
N GLU A 60 10.11 -4.05 14.65
CA GLU A 60 10.47 -3.16 15.75
C GLU A 60 10.45 -1.68 15.41
N ASP A 61 10.69 -1.33 14.14
CA ASP A 61 10.69 0.06 13.68
C ASP A 61 9.27 0.57 13.45
N TYR A 62 8.34 -0.31 13.07
CA TYR A 62 6.98 0.05 12.67
C TYR A 62 5.95 -0.17 13.77
N ILE A 63 6.10 -1.24 14.57
CA ILE A 63 5.04 -1.71 15.48
C ILE A 63 5.50 -1.68 16.93
N GLY A 64 4.61 -1.23 17.81
CA GLY A 64 4.73 -1.33 19.26
C GLY A 64 3.50 -1.99 19.87
N VAL A 65 3.67 -2.50 21.09
CA VAL A 65 2.57 -2.94 21.96
C VAL A 65 2.68 -2.21 23.29
N LEU A 66 1.57 -1.68 23.80
CA LEU A 66 1.52 -1.08 25.14
C LEU A 66 1.55 -2.20 26.19
N PRO A 67 2.56 -2.25 27.07
CA PRO A 67 2.74 -3.38 27.99
C PRO A 67 1.56 -3.60 28.95
N SER A 68 0.84 -2.56 29.33
CA SER A 68 -0.23 -2.63 30.31
C SER A 68 -1.61 -2.94 29.75
N SER A 69 -1.82 -2.75 28.45
CA SER A 69 -3.14 -2.85 27.81
C SER A 69 -3.20 -3.78 26.62
N GLY A 70 -2.04 -4.21 26.09
CA GLY A 70 -1.99 -5.02 24.88
C GLY A 70 -2.39 -4.28 23.59
N ILE A 71 -2.56 -2.95 23.64
CA ILE A 71 -2.91 -2.17 22.44
C ILE A 71 -1.69 -2.08 21.54
N MET A 72 -1.83 -2.55 20.31
CA MET A 72 -0.84 -2.37 19.25
C MET A 72 -0.96 -0.99 18.62
N PHE A 73 0.17 -0.40 18.29
CA PHE A 73 0.24 0.94 17.70
C PHE A 73 1.37 1.09 16.68
N LEU A 74 1.23 2.05 15.77
CA LEU A 74 2.26 2.40 14.81
C LEU A 74 3.33 3.30 15.43
N LYS A 75 4.59 2.92 15.29
CA LYS A 75 5.76 3.77 15.62
C LYS A 75 6.22 4.61 14.44
N LYS A 76 5.98 4.12 13.23
CA LYS A 76 6.31 4.75 11.95
C LYS A 76 5.16 4.46 10.98
N GLN A 77 4.87 5.40 10.08
CA GLN A 77 3.92 5.18 9.00
C GLN A 77 4.39 4.02 8.11
N LEU A 78 3.44 3.24 7.66
CA LEU A 78 3.66 2.12 6.75
C LEU A 78 3.73 2.63 5.30
N ASP A 79 4.36 1.84 4.46
CA ASP A 79 4.48 2.04 3.02
C ASP A 79 4.35 0.64 2.38
N ARG A 80 3.24 0.40 1.68
CA ARG A 80 2.93 -0.91 1.12
C ARG A 80 3.92 -1.28 0.01
N GLU A 81 4.49 -0.28 -0.67
CA GLU A 81 5.50 -0.49 -1.71
C GLU A 81 6.81 -1.03 -1.10
N GLU A 82 7.07 -0.71 0.18
CA GLU A 82 8.22 -1.25 0.92
C GLU A 82 7.86 -2.55 1.64
N ILE A 83 6.68 -2.62 2.28
CA ILE A 83 6.29 -3.72 3.17
C ILE A 83 4.83 -4.09 2.96
N THR A 84 4.56 -5.28 2.45
CA THR A 84 3.20 -5.77 2.18
C THR A 84 2.53 -6.44 3.39
N SER A 85 3.32 -6.98 4.31
CA SER A 85 2.82 -7.60 5.54
C SER A 85 3.90 -7.64 6.62
N LEU A 86 3.48 -7.72 7.88
CA LEU A 86 4.33 -7.89 9.05
C LEU A 86 3.77 -9.01 9.93
N SER A 87 4.63 -9.94 10.38
CA SER A 87 4.24 -11.02 11.28
C SER A 87 5.02 -10.95 12.58
N MET A 88 4.36 -11.27 13.69
CA MET A 88 4.97 -11.27 15.01
C MET A 88 4.23 -12.21 15.97
N THR A 89 4.92 -12.58 17.05
CA THR A 89 4.32 -13.29 18.18
C THR A 89 4.33 -12.37 19.39
N VAL A 90 3.17 -12.20 20.01
CA VAL A 90 3.02 -11.45 21.24
C VAL A 90 2.81 -12.42 22.41
N ARG A 91 3.54 -12.20 23.49
CA ARG A 91 3.36 -12.90 24.76
C ARG A 91 2.63 -12.01 25.73
N VAL A 92 1.65 -12.56 26.42
CA VAL A 92 1.06 -12.01 27.64
C VAL A 92 1.58 -12.81 28.85
N GLN A 93 1.91 -12.14 29.92
CA GLN A 93 2.48 -12.73 31.12
C GLN A 93 1.91 -12.03 32.37
N ASP A 94 1.60 -12.81 33.39
CA ASP A 94 1.22 -12.30 34.71
C ASP A 94 2.44 -11.80 35.53
N GLN A 95 2.22 -11.33 36.73
CA GLN A 95 3.25 -10.90 37.71
C GLN A 95 3.28 -11.79 38.96
N GLY A 96 2.76 -13.01 38.85
CA GLY A 96 2.73 -14.01 39.93
C GLY A 96 4.06 -14.76 40.10
N LEU A 97 4.10 -15.72 41.00
CA LEU A 97 5.22 -16.60 41.26
C LEU A 97 4.74 -18.06 41.42
N PRO A 98 5.14 -18.98 40.44
CA PRO A 98 5.87 -18.69 39.24
C PRO A 98 5.07 -17.83 38.25
N GLN A 99 5.73 -17.11 37.36
CA GLN A 99 5.03 -16.36 36.32
C GLN A 99 4.47 -17.33 35.28
N LEU A 100 3.20 -17.13 34.90
CA LEU A 100 2.53 -17.88 33.85
C LEU A 100 2.35 -16.99 32.61
N SER A 101 2.20 -17.58 31.43
CA SER A 101 2.12 -16.81 30.18
C SER A 101 1.41 -17.56 29.08
N ASP A 102 0.89 -16.82 28.10
CA ASP A 102 0.32 -17.30 26.85
C ASP A 102 0.89 -16.51 25.67
N THR A 103 0.72 -17.01 24.44
CA THR A 103 1.19 -16.37 23.23
C THR A 103 0.14 -16.36 22.15
N ALA A 104 0.13 -15.28 21.35
CA ALA A 104 -0.68 -15.16 20.15
C ALA A 104 0.16 -14.71 18.96
N ARG A 105 -0.15 -15.25 17.77
CA ARG A 105 0.44 -14.77 16.51
C ARG A 105 -0.37 -13.62 15.97
N VAL A 106 0.31 -12.63 15.45
CA VAL A 106 -0.30 -11.46 14.80
C VAL A 106 0.29 -11.30 13.43
N LYS A 107 -0.57 -11.19 12.42
CA LYS A 107 -0.22 -10.83 11.05
C LYS A 107 -0.95 -9.55 10.69
N LEU A 108 -0.20 -8.56 10.28
CA LEU A 108 -0.72 -7.32 9.72
C LEU A 108 -0.57 -7.37 8.20
N ASN A 109 -1.66 -7.23 7.47
CA ASN A 109 -1.65 -7.03 6.02
C ASN A 109 -1.73 -5.53 5.76
N ILE A 110 -0.80 -4.99 4.96
CA ILE A 110 -0.80 -3.56 4.64
C ILE A 110 -1.71 -3.33 3.45
N VAL A 111 -2.73 -2.51 3.65
CA VAL A 111 -3.73 -2.18 2.64
C VAL A 111 -3.25 -1.00 1.82
N ASP A 112 -3.30 -1.16 0.52
CA ASP A 112 -2.90 -0.20 -0.50
C ASP A 112 -3.79 1.04 -0.53
N VAL A 113 -3.17 2.21 -0.62
CA VAL A 113 -3.84 3.49 -0.83
C VAL A 113 -3.29 4.14 -2.10
N ASN A 114 -4.14 4.77 -2.89
CA ASN A 114 -3.74 5.47 -4.11
C ASN A 114 -2.94 6.74 -3.76
N ASP A 115 -1.67 6.57 -3.45
CA ASP A 115 -0.75 7.66 -3.11
C ASP A 115 0.45 7.79 -4.06
N ASN A 116 0.64 6.80 -4.93
CA ASN A 116 1.61 6.86 -6.01
C ASN A 116 0.97 7.44 -7.28
N LYS A 117 1.78 8.16 -8.04
CA LYS A 117 1.35 8.76 -9.31
C LYS A 117 1.92 7.95 -10.46
N PRO A 118 1.12 7.69 -11.52
CA PRO A 118 1.65 7.07 -12.71
C PRO A 118 2.75 7.91 -13.34
N VAL A 119 3.90 7.30 -13.63
CA VAL A 119 5.08 7.92 -14.21
C VAL A 119 5.40 7.28 -15.54
N PHE A 120 5.52 8.09 -16.61
CA PHE A 120 5.96 7.59 -17.89
C PHE A 120 7.37 7.02 -17.83
N THR A 121 7.60 5.89 -18.52
CA THR A 121 8.91 5.23 -18.52
C THR A 121 9.96 5.96 -19.35
N ALA A 122 9.55 6.97 -20.16
CA ALA A 122 10.44 7.87 -20.87
C ALA A 122 9.93 9.33 -20.80
N ALA A 123 10.85 10.29 -20.79
CA ALA A 123 10.53 11.71 -20.76
C ALA A 123 9.81 12.18 -22.06
N SER A 124 10.02 11.48 -23.16
CA SER A 124 9.32 11.72 -24.44
C SER A 124 9.28 10.46 -25.27
N TYR A 125 8.26 10.34 -26.12
CA TYR A 125 8.12 9.29 -27.10
C TYR A 125 8.02 9.94 -28.49
N SER A 126 8.80 9.46 -29.44
CA SER A 126 8.78 9.93 -30.86
C SER A 126 8.52 8.76 -31.78
N PHE A 127 7.51 8.90 -32.60
CA PHE A 127 7.15 7.88 -33.60
C PHE A 127 7.19 8.47 -34.99
N SER A 128 7.81 7.75 -35.92
CA SER A 128 7.82 8.10 -37.35
C SER A 128 6.71 7.32 -38.04
N VAL A 129 5.91 8.03 -38.82
CA VAL A 129 4.77 7.44 -39.56
C VAL A 129 5.00 7.65 -41.03
N VAL A 130 4.98 6.55 -41.80
CA VAL A 130 5.07 6.63 -43.26
C VAL A 130 3.76 7.18 -43.84
N GLU A 131 3.84 7.92 -44.93
CA GLU A 131 2.64 8.32 -45.66
C GLU A 131 1.88 7.09 -46.19
N ASN A 132 0.58 7.20 -46.32
CA ASN A 132 -0.31 6.12 -46.73
C ASN A 132 -0.39 4.90 -45.81
N ILE A 133 0.02 5.03 -44.53
CA ILE A 133 -0.22 3.99 -43.56
C ILE A 133 -1.73 3.75 -43.40
N ALA A 134 -2.15 2.49 -43.34
CA ALA A 134 -3.56 2.14 -43.19
C ALA A 134 -4.14 2.73 -41.92
N ALA A 135 -5.42 3.13 -41.93
CA ALA A 135 -6.12 3.57 -40.74
C ALA A 135 -6.07 2.48 -39.67
N ASP A 136 -6.10 2.89 -38.40
CA ASP A 136 -6.00 2.00 -37.20
C ASP A 136 -4.68 1.25 -37.03
N SER A 137 -3.67 1.55 -37.85
CA SER A 137 -2.34 0.98 -37.65
C SER A 137 -1.71 1.47 -36.35
N VAL A 138 -1.06 0.56 -35.65
CA VAL A 138 -0.26 0.91 -34.47
C VAL A 138 1.00 1.63 -34.92
N ILE A 139 1.21 2.84 -34.47
CA ILE A 139 2.38 3.66 -34.77
C ILE A 139 3.43 3.63 -33.66
N GLY A 140 3.03 3.27 -32.44
CA GLY A 140 3.92 3.14 -31.29
C GLY A 140 3.18 2.80 -30.01
N VAL A 141 3.94 2.63 -28.96
CA VAL A 141 3.42 2.35 -27.62
C VAL A 141 4.07 3.31 -26.63
N VAL A 142 3.26 3.94 -25.80
CA VAL A 142 3.71 4.71 -24.64
C VAL A 142 3.45 3.87 -23.40
N THR A 143 4.37 3.94 -22.43
CA THR A 143 4.28 3.15 -21.21
C THR A 143 4.47 4.05 -19.99
N ALA A 144 3.68 3.78 -18.95
CA ALA A 144 3.85 4.38 -17.64
C ALA A 144 3.84 3.28 -16.59
N ARG A 145 4.29 3.60 -15.38
CA ARG A 145 4.27 2.72 -14.22
C ARG A 145 3.63 3.47 -13.06
N ASP A 146 2.90 2.74 -12.26
CA ASP A 146 2.33 3.15 -11.00
C ASP A 146 2.83 2.20 -9.91
N GLY A 147 3.09 2.71 -8.71
CA GLY A 147 3.52 1.90 -7.57
C GLY A 147 2.37 1.12 -6.93
N ASP A 148 1.16 1.68 -7.01
CA ASP A 148 -0.01 1.13 -6.35
C ASP A 148 -0.47 -0.20 -6.96
N THR A 149 -1.34 -0.93 -6.27
CA THR A 149 -1.85 -2.22 -6.73
C THR A 149 -3.32 -2.19 -7.13
N GLY A 150 -3.73 -3.22 -7.87
CA GLY A 150 -5.12 -3.41 -8.27
C GLY A 150 -5.68 -2.20 -9.00
N ARG A 151 -6.79 -1.65 -8.51
CA ARG A 151 -7.44 -0.48 -9.12
C ARG A 151 -6.66 0.83 -8.94
N ASN A 152 -5.92 0.95 -7.84
CA ASN A 152 -5.12 2.14 -7.56
C ASN A 152 -3.98 2.30 -8.56
N GLY A 153 -3.36 1.19 -8.97
CA GLY A 153 -2.30 1.16 -9.99
C GLY A 153 -2.80 1.06 -11.43
N GLU A 154 -4.13 1.18 -11.69
CA GLU A 154 -4.68 1.10 -13.05
C GLU A 154 -4.42 2.40 -13.82
N ILE A 155 -3.66 2.29 -14.92
CA ILE A 155 -3.25 3.43 -15.74
C ILE A 155 -4.19 3.58 -16.93
N LEU A 156 -4.76 4.78 -17.09
CA LEU A 156 -5.49 5.17 -18.28
C LEU A 156 -4.77 6.29 -19.00
N TYR A 157 -4.68 6.18 -20.31
CA TYR A 157 -4.00 7.14 -21.18
C TYR A 157 -5.01 8.02 -21.90
N SER A 158 -4.66 9.30 -22.07
CA SER A 158 -5.43 10.24 -22.88
C SER A 158 -4.50 11.13 -23.71
N ILE A 159 -4.99 11.63 -24.84
CA ILE A 159 -4.30 12.59 -25.67
C ILE A 159 -4.92 13.97 -25.41
N LYS A 160 -4.15 14.90 -24.81
CA LYS A 160 -4.65 16.24 -24.41
C LYS A 160 -4.86 17.19 -25.61
N SER A 161 -4.00 17.08 -26.62
CA SER A 161 -4.07 17.95 -27.81
C SER A 161 -3.97 17.10 -29.04
N ASP A 162 -5.08 16.86 -29.70
CA ASP A 162 -5.17 16.01 -30.86
C ASP A 162 -5.88 16.75 -32.01
N SER A 163 -5.34 16.58 -33.22
CA SER A 163 -6.01 16.98 -34.47
C SER A 163 -7.07 15.98 -34.92
N GLY A 164 -7.44 15.00 -34.08
CA GLY A 164 -8.31 13.88 -34.43
C GLY A 164 -7.64 12.81 -35.28
N LYS A 165 -6.31 12.91 -35.48
CA LYS A 165 -5.56 11.99 -36.34
C LYS A 165 -4.97 10.79 -35.64
N PHE A 166 -4.97 10.81 -34.28
CA PHE A 166 -4.39 9.75 -33.48
C PHE A 166 -5.34 9.41 -32.31
N ARG A 167 -5.28 8.18 -31.86
CA ARG A 167 -5.93 7.69 -30.64
C ARG A 167 -4.95 6.85 -29.82
N ILE A 168 -5.24 6.69 -28.56
CA ILE A 168 -4.51 5.81 -27.65
C ILE A 168 -5.45 4.77 -27.06
N ASP A 169 -5.04 3.52 -27.11
CA ASP A 169 -5.82 2.41 -26.58
C ASP A 169 -5.50 2.19 -25.08
N ASN A 170 -6.51 2.09 -24.27
CA ASN A 170 -6.40 1.77 -22.84
C ASN A 170 -6.61 0.27 -22.58
N PRO A 171 -5.95 -0.29 -21.59
CA PRO A 171 -4.82 0.26 -20.82
C PRO A 171 -3.46 0.07 -21.52
N SER A 172 -3.42 -0.36 -22.77
CA SER A 172 -2.21 -0.83 -23.46
C SER A 172 -1.22 0.28 -23.87
N GLY A 173 -1.63 1.55 -23.86
CA GLY A 173 -0.82 2.67 -24.34
C GLY A 173 -0.48 2.62 -25.84
N ARG A 174 -1.14 1.76 -26.63
CA ARG A 174 -0.93 1.67 -28.08
C ARG A 174 -1.49 2.89 -28.77
N THR A 175 -0.61 3.64 -29.41
CA THR A 175 -1.00 4.82 -30.19
C THR A 175 -1.28 4.40 -31.63
N ARG A 176 -2.44 4.80 -32.16
CA ARG A 176 -2.89 4.47 -33.52
C ARG A 176 -3.23 5.73 -34.27
N ASN A 177 -3.07 5.65 -35.59
CA ASN A 177 -3.64 6.67 -36.47
C ASN A 177 -5.15 6.42 -36.69
N THR A 178 -5.94 7.48 -36.83
CA THR A 178 -7.39 7.39 -37.03
C THR A 178 -7.79 7.56 -38.50
N SER A 179 -6.87 8.04 -39.34
CA SER A 179 -7.13 8.30 -40.78
C SER A 179 -5.92 7.99 -41.63
N LEU A 180 -6.14 7.80 -42.93
CA LEU A 180 -5.06 7.72 -43.94
C LEU A 180 -4.23 9.01 -43.87
N SER A 181 -2.91 8.86 -43.64
CA SER A 181 -1.99 10.00 -43.63
C SER A 181 -1.72 10.45 -45.08
N THR A 182 -2.16 11.65 -45.41
CA THR A 182 -1.82 12.29 -46.70
C THR A 182 -0.77 13.37 -46.46
N LYS A 183 0.41 13.17 -47.05
CA LYS A 183 1.53 14.14 -47.16
C LYS A 183 2.01 14.84 -45.86
N ASN A 184 3.28 14.71 -45.60
CA ASN A 184 4.12 15.16 -44.50
C ASN A 184 4.05 14.27 -43.27
N SER A 185 5.14 13.54 -42.99
CA SER A 185 5.33 12.69 -41.84
C SER A 185 5.31 13.54 -40.56
N PRO A 186 4.22 13.58 -39.79
CA PRO A 186 4.26 14.26 -38.52
C PRO A 186 5.04 13.38 -37.51
N GLN A 187 6.04 13.97 -36.87
CA GLN A 187 6.61 13.36 -35.69
C GLN A 187 5.58 13.53 -34.54
N VAL A 188 5.19 12.44 -33.93
CA VAL A 188 4.38 12.46 -32.70
C VAL A 188 5.35 12.51 -31.52
N ILE A 189 5.48 13.67 -30.90
CA ILE A 189 6.29 13.82 -29.70
C ILE A 189 5.32 13.84 -28.51
N VAL A 190 5.46 12.86 -27.64
CA VAL A 190 4.74 12.79 -26.38
C VAL A 190 5.62 13.38 -25.29
N GLN A 191 5.25 14.51 -24.73
CA GLN A 191 6.00 15.13 -23.64
C GLN A 191 5.18 15.04 -22.34
N HIS A 192 5.86 14.66 -21.26
CA HIS A 192 5.34 14.72 -19.92
C HIS A 192 5.55 16.12 -19.35
N TRP A 193 4.49 16.79 -18.95
CA TRP A 193 4.58 17.96 -18.08
C TRP A 193 4.31 17.52 -16.64
N GLY A 194 5.26 17.82 -15.76
CA GLY A 194 5.16 17.53 -14.35
C GLY A 194 3.93 18.15 -13.66
N PRO A 195 3.72 17.89 -12.37
CA PRO A 195 2.45 18.06 -11.70
C PRO A 195 2.01 19.52 -11.66
N GLU A 196 0.87 19.84 -12.28
CA GLU A 196 0.08 20.99 -11.84
C GLU A 196 -0.57 20.62 -10.50
N LYS A 197 -0.24 21.40 -9.47
CA LYS A 197 -0.87 21.37 -8.15
C LYS A 197 -2.36 21.70 -8.30
N SER A 198 -3.21 20.71 -8.34
CA SER A 198 -4.65 20.89 -8.10
C SER A 198 -5.20 19.64 -7.43
N GLY A 199 -5.73 19.83 -6.23
CA GLY A 199 -6.26 18.80 -5.34
C GLY A 199 -7.54 18.15 -5.86
N LEU A 200 -7.42 17.31 -6.86
CA LEU A 200 -8.47 16.42 -7.32
C LEU A 200 -7.95 14.99 -7.28
N GLN A 201 -8.64 14.14 -6.54
CA GLN A 201 -8.45 12.70 -6.52
C GLN A 201 -8.48 12.14 -7.94
N GLY A 202 -7.42 11.39 -8.31
CA GLY A 202 -7.33 10.74 -9.61
C GLY A 202 -6.70 11.60 -10.70
N SER A 203 -5.38 11.89 -10.61
CA SER A 203 -4.67 12.55 -11.70
C SER A 203 -4.17 11.52 -12.71
N TRP A 204 -4.84 11.46 -13.84
CA TRP A 204 -4.46 10.66 -15.00
C TRP A 204 -3.18 11.23 -15.65
N PRO A 205 -2.23 10.41 -16.12
CA PRO A 205 -1.10 10.89 -16.89
C PRO A 205 -1.59 11.47 -18.23
N LEU A 206 -1.38 12.76 -18.42
CA LEU A 206 -1.78 13.46 -19.65
C LEU A 206 -0.67 13.38 -20.68
N ILE A 207 -0.97 12.88 -21.85
CA ILE A 207 -0.09 12.85 -23.02
C ILE A 207 -0.30 14.12 -23.84
N ASN A 208 0.73 14.95 -23.96
CA ASN A 208 0.70 16.05 -24.91
C ASN A 208 1.34 15.61 -26.24
N LEU A 209 0.56 15.63 -27.31
CA LEU A 209 1.06 15.49 -28.66
C LEU A 209 1.45 16.88 -29.18
N VAL A 210 2.74 17.12 -29.41
CA VAL A 210 3.23 18.34 -30.02
C VAL A 210 3.51 18.02 -31.50
N LYS A 211 2.90 18.80 -32.38
CA LYS A 211 3.12 18.76 -33.83
C LYS A 211 4.15 19.81 -34.17
N PHE A 212 5.20 19.44 -34.89
CA PHE A 212 6.01 20.35 -35.68
C PHE A 212 5.71 20.17 -37.12
#